data_19302265c744077de633eb7ff4e6eb6f
#
_entry.id   19302265c744077de633eb7ff4e6eb6f
#
_cell.length_a   1.000
_cell.length_b   1.000
_cell.length_c   1.000
_cell.angle_alpha   90.00
_cell.angle_beta   90.00
_cell.angle_gamma   90.00
#
_symmetry.space_group_name_H-M   'P 1'
#
loop_
_entity.id
_entity.type
_entity.pdbx_description
1 polymer ?
#
loop_
_entity_poly.entity_id
_entity_poly.type
_entity_poly.pdbx_seq_one_letter_code
_entity_poly.pdbx_strand_id
1 'polypeptide(L)'
;MNVSLPVSEQFQILRSGVDVATWSLERLDLPPAWRDTNEPGNTERCEEAVDLLFTLTRAEIESELAAQGLRPEELGHVLLEPGSRDGHYFVSRGDAWEIYFQEREGRWVEAIFDDLFEARRFLLNLWLPVWLDRLQIPARTRDGKRVTRF
;
A
#
# COMPACT_ATOMS: atom_id res chain seq x y z
N MET A 1 9.83 12.57 -23.07
CA MET A 1 10.68 12.55 -21.87
C MET A 1 10.01 11.71 -20.80
N ASN A 2 10.73 10.75 -20.27
CA ASN A 2 10.22 9.91 -19.18
C ASN A 2 10.35 10.69 -17.85
N VAL A 3 9.24 11.02 -17.22
CA VAL A 3 9.21 11.76 -15.95
C VAL A 3 9.00 10.85 -14.74
N SER A 4 8.83 9.54 -14.97
CA SER A 4 8.64 8.61 -13.86
C SER A 4 9.89 8.54 -12.98
N LEU A 5 9.68 8.35 -11.69
CA LEU A 5 10.75 8.23 -10.72
C LEU A 5 11.38 6.83 -10.76
N PRO A 6 12.64 6.68 -10.32
CA PRO A 6 13.19 5.35 -10.06
C PRO A 6 12.30 4.57 -9.09
N VAL A 7 12.23 3.25 -9.26
CA VAL A 7 11.36 2.37 -8.46
C VAL A 7 11.63 2.52 -6.96
N SER A 8 12.91 2.57 -6.55
CA SER A 8 13.27 2.72 -5.14
C SER A 8 12.80 4.06 -4.55
N GLU A 9 12.85 5.13 -5.33
CA GLU A 9 12.37 6.44 -4.91
C GLU A 9 10.86 6.46 -4.77
N GLN A 10 10.13 5.90 -5.73
CA GLN A 10 8.68 5.73 -5.65
C GLN A 10 8.28 4.99 -4.37
N PHE A 11 8.97 3.89 -4.08
CA PHE A 11 8.73 3.08 -2.90
C PHE A 11 8.96 3.88 -1.61
N GLN A 12 10.03 4.67 -1.52
CA GLN A 12 10.31 5.49 -0.35
C GLN A 12 9.25 6.57 -0.12
N ILE A 13 8.79 7.20 -1.18
CA ILE A 13 7.71 8.20 -1.09
C ILE A 13 6.42 7.56 -0.61
N LEU A 14 6.08 6.39 -1.14
CA LEU A 14 4.90 5.63 -0.72
C LEU A 14 4.96 5.30 0.78
N ARG A 15 6.13 4.88 1.27
CA ARG A 15 6.34 4.56 2.69
C ARG A 15 6.31 5.79 3.60
N SER A 16 6.66 6.96 3.10
CA SER A 16 6.75 8.18 3.91
C SER A 16 5.40 8.64 4.45
N GLY A 17 4.31 8.17 3.88
CA GLY A 17 2.95 8.54 4.30
C GLY A 17 2.48 9.90 3.81
N VAL A 18 3.19 10.53 2.87
CA VAL A 18 2.76 11.80 2.27
C VAL A 18 1.48 11.59 1.43
N ASP A 19 0.72 12.66 1.26
CA ASP A 19 -0.37 12.67 0.27
C ASP A 19 0.25 12.67 -1.13
N VAL A 20 0.19 11.53 -1.78
CA VAL A 20 0.86 11.30 -3.07
C VAL A 20 0.32 12.21 -4.16
N ALA A 21 -0.98 12.50 -4.15
CA ALA A 21 -1.57 13.40 -5.14
C ALA A 21 -1.02 14.83 -4.99
N THR A 22 -1.02 15.38 -3.78
CA THR A 22 -0.43 16.69 -3.50
C THR A 22 1.05 16.71 -3.85
N TRP A 23 1.79 15.70 -3.44
CA TRP A 23 3.22 15.58 -3.75
C TRP A 23 3.49 15.57 -5.26
N SER A 24 2.67 14.84 -6.01
CA SER A 24 2.79 14.74 -7.47
C SER A 24 2.51 16.08 -8.17
N LEU A 25 1.47 16.78 -7.73
CA LEU A 25 1.16 18.11 -8.26
C LEU A 25 2.31 19.09 -8.02
N GLU A 26 2.86 19.09 -6.81
CA GLU A 26 4.01 19.94 -6.47
C GLU A 26 5.24 19.58 -7.31
N ARG A 27 5.52 18.30 -7.44
CA ARG A 27 6.69 17.80 -8.19
C ARG A 27 6.63 18.16 -9.67
N LEU A 28 5.43 18.17 -10.24
CA LEU A 28 5.20 18.49 -11.66
C LEU A 28 4.88 19.97 -11.90
N ASP A 29 4.91 20.79 -10.86
CA ASP A 29 4.56 22.23 -10.92
C ASP A 29 3.15 22.45 -11.49
N LEU A 30 2.20 21.64 -11.01
CA LEU A 30 0.79 21.71 -11.41
C LEU A 30 -0.05 22.39 -10.33
N PRO A 31 -1.24 22.95 -10.69
CA PRO A 31 -2.05 23.70 -9.75
C PRO A 31 -2.47 22.89 -8.51
N PRO A 32 -2.17 23.36 -7.28
CA PRO A 32 -2.64 22.70 -6.06
C PRO A 32 -4.16 22.60 -5.95
N ALA A 33 -4.87 23.53 -6.62
CA ALA A 33 -6.32 23.55 -6.65
C ALA A 33 -6.94 22.28 -7.28
N TRP A 34 -6.18 21.51 -8.05
CA TRP A 34 -6.64 20.25 -8.61
C TRP A 34 -6.94 19.19 -7.53
N ARG A 35 -6.50 19.41 -6.28
CA ARG A 35 -6.90 18.56 -5.16
C ARG A 35 -8.36 18.77 -4.73
N ASP A 36 -9.03 19.82 -5.18
CA ASP A 36 -10.44 20.03 -4.90
C ASP A 36 -11.30 19.08 -5.74
N THR A 37 -11.78 18.02 -5.11
CA THR A 37 -12.58 16.98 -5.76
C THR A 37 -13.99 17.43 -6.12
N ASN A 38 -14.45 18.60 -5.65
CA ASN A 38 -15.74 19.14 -6.00
C ASN A 38 -15.75 19.77 -7.41
N GLU A 39 -14.59 20.11 -7.94
CA GLU A 39 -14.47 20.61 -9.31
C GLU A 39 -14.43 19.45 -10.30
N PRO A 40 -15.28 19.45 -11.34
CA PRO A 40 -15.27 18.40 -12.35
C PRO A 40 -13.90 18.27 -13.05
N GLY A 41 -13.45 17.03 -13.23
CA GLY A 41 -12.19 16.73 -13.91
C GLY A 41 -10.94 16.81 -13.04
N ASN A 42 -11.02 17.32 -11.80
CA ASN A 42 -9.84 17.44 -10.94
C ASN A 42 -9.34 16.06 -10.46
N THR A 43 -10.25 15.13 -10.17
CA THR A 43 -9.86 13.77 -9.78
C THR A 43 -9.02 13.12 -10.87
N GLU A 44 -9.46 13.20 -12.11
CA GLU A 44 -8.76 12.66 -13.27
C GLU A 44 -7.41 13.32 -13.49
N ARG A 45 -7.33 14.63 -13.31
CA ARG A 45 -6.06 15.38 -13.42
C ARG A 45 -5.05 14.96 -12.36
N CYS A 46 -5.51 14.76 -11.13
CA CYS A 46 -4.66 14.24 -10.06
C CYS A 46 -4.19 12.82 -10.37
N GLU A 47 -5.08 11.94 -10.82
CA GLU A 47 -4.73 10.58 -11.22
C GLU A 47 -3.68 10.56 -12.32
N GLU A 48 -3.84 11.41 -13.34
CA GLU A 48 -2.87 11.53 -14.43
C GLU A 48 -1.50 11.99 -13.91
N ALA A 49 -1.48 12.97 -13.01
CA ALA A 49 -0.24 13.47 -12.43
C ALA A 49 0.47 12.38 -11.63
N VAL A 50 -0.27 11.62 -10.83
CA VAL A 50 0.29 10.49 -10.07
C VAL A 50 0.79 9.41 -11.01
N ASP A 51 0.04 9.07 -12.05
CA ASP A 51 0.42 8.05 -13.04
C ASP A 51 1.72 8.37 -13.79
N LEU A 52 2.00 9.67 -13.99
CA LEU A 52 3.27 10.08 -14.62
C LEU A 52 4.49 9.78 -13.75
N LEU A 53 4.35 9.85 -12.43
CA LEU A 53 5.46 9.69 -11.49
C LEU A 53 5.53 8.30 -10.87
N PHE A 54 4.40 7.66 -10.66
CA PHE A 54 4.31 6.40 -9.94
C PHE A 54 3.85 5.27 -10.86
N THR A 55 4.74 4.33 -11.09
CA THR A 55 4.54 3.18 -11.97
C THR A 55 4.77 1.85 -11.26
N LEU A 56 4.82 1.87 -9.93
CA LEU A 56 5.10 0.67 -9.14
C LEU A 56 4.12 -0.46 -9.42
N THR A 57 4.68 -1.64 -9.63
CA THR A 57 3.92 -2.89 -9.69
C THR A 57 4.08 -3.64 -8.37
N ARG A 58 3.21 -4.62 -8.13
CA ARG A 58 3.33 -5.50 -6.97
C ARG A 58 4.70 -6.18 -6.91
N ALA A 59 5.18 -6.70 -8.03
CA ALA A 59 6.48 -7.37 -8.09
C ALA A 59 7.63 -6.44 -7.70
N GLU A 60 7.56 -5.18 -8.11
CA GLU A 60 8.56 -4.18 -7.75
C GLU A 60 8.51 -3.84 -6.26
N ILE A 61 7.31 -3.75 -5.67
CA ILE A 61 7.15 -3.55 -4.22
C ILE A 61 7.76 -4.74 -3.46
N GLU A 62 7.45 -5.96 -3.86
CA GLU A 62 8.01 -7.16 -3.25
C GLU A 62 9.54 -7.20 -3.35
N SER A 63 10.08 -6.82 -4.50
CA SER A 63 11.54 -6.75 -4.72
C SER A 63 12.21 -5.70 -3.83
N GLU A 64 11.60 -4.52 -3.70
CA GLU A 64 12.11 -3.46 -2.83
C GLU A 64 12.07 -3.86 -1.35
N LEU A 65 11.01 -4.53 -0.92
CA LEU A 65 10.93 -5.08 0.43
C LEU A 65 12.09 -6.03 0.71
N ALA A 66 12.32 -6.97 -0.20
CA ALA A 66 13.40 -7.93 -0.07
C ALA A 66 14.78 -7.25 -0.07
N ALA A 67 14.98 -6.29 -0.98
CA ALA A 67 16.25 -5.56 -1.11
C ALA A 67 16.58 -4.73 0.14
N GLN A 68 15.56 -4.20 0.82
CA GLN A 68 15.73 -3.40 2.03
C GLN A 68 15.65 -4.24 3.32
N GLY A 69 15.45 -5.54 3.20
CA GLY A 69 15.30 -6.43 4.35
C GLY A 69 14.04 -6.15 5.19
N LEU A 70 13.02 -5.58 4.58
CA LEU A 70 11.77 -5.24 5.26
C LEU A 70 10.78 -6.41 5.21
N ARG A 71 10.04 -6.56 6.28
CA ARG A 71 9.00 -7.58 6.40
C ARG A 71 7.62 -6.93 6.22
N PRO A 72 6.64 -7.65 5.64
CA PRO A 72 5.29 -7.12 5.48
C PRO A 72 4.66 -6.56 6.75
N GLU A 73 4.90 -7.18 7.90
CA GLU A 73 4.40 -6.72 9.20
C GLU A 73 4.97 -5.37 9.65
N GLU A 74 6.06 -4.92 9.02
CA GLU A 74 6.67 -3.62 9.30
C GLU A 74 6.07 -2.48 8.47
N LEU A 75 5.24 -2.81 7.48
CA LEU A 75 4.71 -1.83 6.54
C LEU A 75 3.39 -1.20 6.98
N GLY A 76 2.65 -1.87 7.82
CA GLY A 76 1.33 -1.45 8.24
C GLY A 76 1.23 -1.30 9.74
N HIS A 77 0.03 -0.99 10.20
CA HIS A 77 -0.28 -0.88 11.62
C HIS A 77 -0.72 -2.23 12.18
N VAL A 78 0.10 -3.26 11.97
CA VAL A 78 -0.16 -4.60 12.47
C VAL A 78 0.31 -4.69 13.91
N LEU A 79 -0.55 -5.23 14.77
CA LEU A 79 -0.24 -5.48 16.16
C LEU A 79 0.38 -6.87 16.27
N LEU A 80 1.55 -6.95 16.92
CA LEU A 80 2.33 -8.19 17.00
C LEU A 80 2.08 -8.97 18.30
N GLU A 81 1.40 -8.34 19.25
CA GLU A 81 1.08 -8.94 20.54
C GLU A 81 -0.42 -8.85 20.80
N PRO A 82 -1.08 -9.91 21.32
CA PRO A 82 -2.49 -9.85 21.68
C PRO A 82 -2.79 -8.72 22.65
N GLY A 83 -3.92 -8.06 22.45
CA GLY A 83 -4.33 -6.93 23.27
C GLY A 83 -5.79 -6.55 23.02
N SER A 84 -6.20 -5.41 23.58
CA SER A 84 -7.57 -4.92 23.47
C SER A 84 -7.77 -3.84 22.40
N ARG A 85 -6.71 -3.44 21.70
CA ARG A 85 -6.80 -2.42 20.65
C ARG A 85 -7.48 -2.96 19.41
N ASP A 86 -8.28 -2.12 18.76
CA ASP A 86 -8.86 -2.44 17.46
C ASP A 86 -7.77 -2.47 16.38
N GLY A 87 -7.91 -3.38 15.44
CA GLY A 87 -6.99 -3.48 14.32
C GLY A 87 -6.67 -4.91 13.91
N HIS A 88 -5.73 -5.02 12.99
CA HIS A 88 -5.21 -6.31 12.56
C HIS A 88 -4.07 -6.79 13.46
N TYR A 89 -4.09 -8.07 13.76
CA TYR A 89 -3.09 -8.75 14.57
C TYR A 89 -2.40 -9.84 13.76
N PHE A 90 -1.11 -9.95 13.95
CA PHE A 90 -0.28 -11.01 13.40
C PHE A 90 0.50 -11.64 14.55
N VAL A 91 0.07 -12.80 15.02
CA VAL A 91 0.60 -13.42 16.24
C VAL A 91 1.00 -14.86 16.02
N SER A 92 2.02 -15.28 16.74
CA SER A 92 2.42 -16.69 16.80
C SER A 92 1.56 -17.44 17.81
N ARG A 93 1.05 -18.61 17.42
CA ARG A 93 0.33 -19.52 18.31
C ARG A 93 0.89 -20.94 18.17
N GLY A 94 1.77 -21.32 19.09
CA GLY A 94 2.46 -22.59 18.98
C GLY A 94 3.27 -22.64 17.69
N ASP A 95 3.00 -23.63 16.84
CA ASP A 95 3.69 -23.79 15.56
C ASP A 95 3.02 -23.05 14.40
N ALA A 96 1.97 -22.28 14.68
CA ALA A 96 1.19 -21.59 13.67
C ALA A 96 1.28 -20.06 13.80
N TRP A 97 0.98 -19.38 12.70
CA TRP A 97 0.86 -17.92 12.62
C TRP A 97 -0.59 -17.57 12.33
N GLU A 98 -1.18 -16.74 13.19
CA GLU A 98 -2.58 -16.34 13.08
C GLU A 98 -2.68 -14.88 12.71
N ILE A 99 -3.53 -14.59 11.72
CA ILE A 99 -3.89 -13.23 11.32
C ILE A 99 -5.37 -13.05 11.62
N TYR A 100 -5.70 -12.09 12.47
CA TYR A 100 -7.08 -11.79 12.83
C TYR A 100 -7.32 -10.29 12.91
N PHE A 101 -8.57 -9.92 12.75
CA PHE A 101 -9.04 -8.55 12.95
C PHE A 101 -9.82 -8.49 14.25
N GLN A 102 -9.61 -7.45 15.03
CA GLN A 102 -10.32 -7.19 16.27
C GLN A 102 -10.96 -5.81 16.23
N GLU A 103 -12.23 -5.76 16.54
CA GLU A 103 -12.97 -4.51 16.68
C GLU A 103 -13.90 -4.63 17.88
N ARG A 104 -13.77 -3.68 18.83
CA ARG A 104 -14.46 -3.71 20.10
C ARG A 104 -14.21 -5.04 20.84
N GLU A 105 -15.26 -5.82 21.11
CA GLU A 105 -15.14 -7.13 21.76
C GLU A 105 -15.13 -8.29 20.76
N GLY A 106 -15.33 -7.99 19.46
CA GLY A 106 -15.35 -8.99 18.41
C GLY A 106 -13.95 -9.31 17.88
N ARG A 107 -13.74 -10.58 17.58
CA ARG A 107 -12.49 -11.07 17.01
C ARG A 107 -12.80 -12.01 15.86
N TRP A 108 -12.19 -11.74 14.71
CA TRP A 108 -12.40 -12.53 13.49
C TRP A 108 -11.07 -13.05 12.97
N VAL A 109 -10.89 -14.35 13.01
CA VAL A 109 -9.72 -15.00 12.43
C VAL A 109 -9.85 -14.98 10.92
N GLU A 110 -8.89 -14.35 10.24
CA GLU A 110 -8.87 -14.27 8.79
C GLU A 110 -8.08 -15.42 8.17
N ALA A 111 -6.96 -15.80 8.79
CA ALA A 111 -6.12 -16.88 8.28
C ALA A 111 -5.22 -17.45 9.37
N ILE A 112 -4.87 -18.73 9.24
CA ILE A 112 -3.89 -19.42 10.06
C ILE A 112 -2.93 -20.16 9.13
N PHE A 113 -1.64 -19.98 9.35
CA PHE A 113 -0.59 -20.60 8.57
C PHE A 113 0.43 -21.27 9.47
N ASP A 114 0.94 -22.41 9.06
CA ASP A 114 2.10 -23.06 9.69
C ASP A 114 3.42 -22.66 9.02
N ASP A 115 3.36 -21.94 7.89
CA ASP A 115 4.50 -21.39 7.19
C ASP A 115 4.53 -19.86 7.30
N LEU A 116 5.59 -19.32 7.86
CA LEU A 116 5.78 -17.88 8.04
C LEU A 116 5.81 -17.12 6.69
N PHE A 117 6.41 -17.72 5.67
CA PHE A 117 6.46 -17.12 4.34
C PHE A 117 5.03 -16.93 3.78
N GLU A 118 4.19 -17.93 3.88
CA GLU A 118 2.79 -17.85 3.42
C GLU A 118 1.98 -16.86 4.26
N ALA A 119 2.21 -16.80 5.57
CA ALA A 119 1.56 -15.84 6.45
C ALA A 119 1.93 -14.40 6.06
N ARG A 120 3.19 -14.11 5.80
CA ARG A 120 3.67 -12.79 5.37
C ARG A 120 3.14 -12.41 4.00
N ARG A 121 3.03 -13.39 3.10
CA ARG A 121 2.45 -13.16 1.77
C ARG A 121 0.98 -12.77 1.87
N PHE A 122 0.22 -13.44 2.71
CA PHE A 122 -1.17 -13.07 3.00
C PHE A 122 -1.26 -11.65 3.57
N LEU A 123 -0.40 -11.33 4.51
CA LEU A 123 -0.35 -10.00 5.14
C LEU A 123 -0.03 -8.91 4.13
N LEU A 124 0.90 -9.16 3.22
CA LEU A 124 1.21 -8.24 2.14
C LEU A 124 -0.01 -7.99 1.25
N ASN A 125 -0.77 -9.04 0.95
CA ASN A 125 -2.00 -8.93 0.17
C ASN A 125 -3.07 -8.06 0.85
N LEU A 126 -3.10 -8.02 2.18
CA LEU A 126 -3.99 -7.12 2.91
C LEU A 126 -3.56 -5.65 2.79
N TRP A 127 -2.26 -5.39 2.76
CA TRP A 127 -1.73 -4.02 2.82
C TRP A 127 -1.57 -3.36 1.46
N LEU A 128 -1.29 -4.11 0.41
CA LEU A 128 -1.11 -3.54 -0.92
C LEU A 128 -2.29 -2.70 -1.41
N PRO A 129 -3.55 -3.16 -1.27
CA PRO A 129 -4.69 -2.34 -1.64
C PRO A 129 -4.75 -1.01 -0.89
N VAL A 130 -4.45 -1.01 0.41
CA VAL A 130 -4.44 0.22 1.23
C VAL A 130 -3.39 1.21 0.73
N TRP A 131 -2.21 0.73 0.36
CA TRP A 131 -1.16 1.58 -0.17
C TRP A 131 -1.53 2.17 -1.53
N LEU A 132 -2.14 1.36 -2.38
CA LEU A 132 -2.59 1.81 -3.69
C LEU A 132 -3.76 2.79 -3.59
N ASP A 133 -4.64 2.61 -2.59
CA ASP A 133 -5.69 3.59 -2.30
C ASP A 133 -5.09 4.94 -1.89
N ARG A 134 -3.95 4.95 -1.19
CA ARG A 134 -3.24 6.19 -0.86
C ARG A 134 -2.76 6.93 -2.10
N LEU A 135 -2.45 6.22 -3.16
CA LEU A 135 -2.11 6.82 -4.45
C LEU A 135 -3.33 7.44 -5.12
N GLN A 136 -4.53 7.15 -4.63
CA GLN A 136 -5.81 7.57 -5.21
C GLN A 136 -5.94 7.18 -6.69
N ILE A 137 -5.21 6.15 -7.08
CA ILE A 137 -5.26 5.56 -8.40
C ILE A 137 -5.55 4.07 -8.26
N PRO A 138 -6.28 3.50 -9.21
CA PRO A 138 -6.34 2.06 -9.31
C PRO A 138 -4.95 1.49 -9.55
N ALA A 139 -4.66 0.37 -8.92
CA ALA A 139 -3.43 -0.34 -9.24
C ALA A 139 -3.37 -0.62 -10.74
N ARG A 140 -2.27 -0.24 -11.35
CA ARG A 140 -2.05 -0.45 -12.78
C ARG A 140 -0.75 -1.19 -13.02
N THR A 141 -0.73 -2.02 -14.04
CA THR A 141 0.52 -2.56 -14.58
C THR A 141 1.21 -1.49 -15.42
N ARG A 142 2.48 -1.69 -15.76
CA ARG A 142 3.23 -0.75 -16.61
C ARG A 142 2.64 -0.55 -17.99
N ASP A 143 1.88 -1.52 -18.50
CA ASP A 143 1.18 -1.42 -19.78
C ASP A 143 -0.16 -0.69 -19.68
N GLY A 144 -0.46 -0.12 -18.52
CA GLY A 144 -1.66 0.67 -18.29
C GLY A 144 -2.90 -0.13 -17.92
N LYS A 145 -2.80 -1.43 -17.80
CA LYS A 145 -3.94 -2.26 -17.39
C LYS A 145 -4.21 -2.11 -15.90
N ARG A 146 -5.47 -1.96 -15.53
CA ARG A 146 -5.87 -1.95 -14.14
C ARG A 146 -5.70 -3.33 -13.53
N VAL A 147 -5.02 -3.36 -12.38
CA VAL A 147 -4.96 -4.56 -11.56
C VAL A 147 -6.12 -4.49 -10.57
N THR A 148 -7.08 -5.38 -10.72
CA THR A 148 -8.29 -5.38 -9.90
C THR A 148 -8.08 -6.09 -8.56
N ARG A 149 -7.06 -6.91 -8.43
CA ARG A 149 -6.70 -7.62 -7.19
C ARG A 149 -5.23 -8.02 -7.19
N PHE A 150 -4.69 -8.14 -5.98
CA PHE A 150 -3.38 -8.71 -5.72
C PHE A 150 -3.50 -10.07 -5.05
#